data_8d6d65ced78c5f2c19100679012a156d
#
_entry.id   8d6d65ced78c5f2c19100679012a156d
#
_cell.length_a   1.000
_cell.length_b   1.000
_cell.length_c   1.000
_cell.angle_alpha   90.00
_cell.angle_beta   90.00
_cell.angle_gamma   90.00
#
_symmetry.space_group_name_H-M   'P 1'
#
loop_
_entity.id
_entity.type
_entity.pdbx_description
1 polymer ?
#
loop_
_entity_poly.entity_id
_entity_poly.type
_entity_poly.pdbx_seq_one_letter_code
_entity_poly.pdbx_strand_id
1 'polypeptide(L)'
;MTFPHSYTIISDEVSQDLAVVRDLVREFRLPGIELRSFAGRAFKDLTRDDVTTLAAAAGAEGWRFFGCATPVFKCALEDANAIRAHREIFQRSLDVARTLNCDLLRIFTFLRQPNPLEPQRLQRVTEHLLGLVGLAENSGVRIGIENEHSCLTATVDEMQAVLAGLPADRVGAIWDPCNVLYVPGARPPVAGDVTRLGPRLFHVHVKDAVRRPVAPGGLCAAGMPVGVGEVDWRAHLRVLQQSGYRGMLSLETHWRIEKIDESLLHLPAGHAFSHGGDAASRICLHTLKAIAENL
;
A
#
# COMPACT_ATOMS: atom_id res chain seq x y z
N MET A 1 6.10 -28.14 -2.67
CA MET A 1 4.79 -27.51 -2.30
C MET A 1 4.76 -26.14 -2.97
N THR A 2 3.75 -25.85 -3.77
CA THR A 2 3.61 -24.51 -4.36
C THR A 2 3.32 -23.51 -3.25
N PHE A 3 4.06 -22.42 -3.23
CA PHE A 3 3.86 -21.33 -2.27
C PHE A 3 2.42 -20.77 -2.41
N PRO A 4 1.61 -20.73 -1.35
CA PRO A 4 0.16 -20.53 -1.45
C PRO A 4 -0.24 -19.07 -1.68
N HIS A 5 0.72 -18.12 -1.75
CA HIS A 5 0.39 -16.71 -1.89
C HIS A 5 0.27 -16.29 -3.34
N SER A 6 -0.73 -15.44 -3.59
CA SER A 6 -0.87 -14.77 -4.88
C SER A 6 -0.17 -13.41 -4.84
N TYR A 7 0.57 -13.10 -5.88
CA TYR A 7 1.26 -11.82 -6.04
C TYR A 7 0.41 -10.88 -6.88
N THR A 8 0.50 -9.61 -6.58
CA THR A 8 -0.03 -8.51 -7.38
C THR A 8 0.97 -7.36 -7.40
N ILE A 9 0.64 -6.24 -8.01
CA ILE A 9 1.52 -5.09 -8.13
C ILE A 9 0.71 -3.80 -8.12
N ILE A 10 1.25 -2.75 -7.52
CA ILE A 10 0.71 -1.40 -7.67
C ILE A 10 1.01 -0.94 -9.10
N SER A 11 -0.03 -0.66 -9.88
CA SER A 11 0.06 -0.49 -11.34
C SER A 11 1.03 0.60 -11.78
N ASP A 12 1.09 1.73 -11.09
CA ASP A 12 1.96 2.86 -11.43
C ASP A 12 3.41 2.68 -10.99
N GLU A 13 3.73 1.65 -10.21
CA GLU A 13 5.11 1.18 -10.03
C GLU A 13 5.69 0.58 -11.32
N VAL A 14 4.83 0.17 -12.23
CA VAL A 14 5.20 -0.36 -13.56
C VAL A 14 5.20 0.76 -14.59
N SER A 15 4.03 1.34 -14.84
CA SER A 15 3.84 2.37 -15.86
C SER A 15 2.49 3.08 -15.69
N GLN A 16 2.37 4.29 -16.26
CA GLN A 16 1.09 4.96 -16.49
C GLN A 16 0.40 4.45 -17.78
N ASP A 17 1.12 3.71 -18.61
CA ASP A 17 0.59 3.06 -19.81
C ASP A 17 0.06 1.65 -19.46
N LEU A 18 -1.25 1.46 -19.66
CA LEU A 18 -1.92 0.21 -19.37
C LEU A 18 -1.37 -0.97 -20.20
N ALA A 19 -0.88 -0.75 -21.42
CA ALA A 19 -0.31 -1.80 -22.25
C ALA A 19 0.94 -2.41 -21.59
N VAL A 20 1.82 -1.57 -21.05
CA VAL A 20 3.02 -2.00 -20.33
C VAL A 20 2.66 -2.78 -19.04
N VAL A 21 1.66 -2.30 -18.31
CA VAL A 21 1.15 -3.00 -17.11
C VAL A 21 0.59 -4.38 -17.49
N ARG A 22 -0.20 -4.46 -18.57
CA ARG A 22 -0.77 -5.71 -19.07
C ARG A 22 0.32 -6.73 -19.45
N ASP A 23 1.36 -6.30 -20.13
CA ASP A 23 2.46 -7.17 -20.54
C ASP A 23 3.16 -7.80 -19.33
N LEU A 24 3.44 -6.99 -18.30
CA LEU A 24 4.01 -7.49 -17.05
C LEU A 24 3.05 -8.47 -16.33
N VAL A 25 1.76 -8.13 -16.23
CA VAL A 25 0.76 -8.99 -15.57
C VAL A 25 0.66 -10.35 -16.28
N ARG A 26 0.68 -10.36 -17.61
CA ARG A 26 0.65 -11.59 -18.41
C ARG A 26 1.92 -12.43 -18.23
N GLU A 27 3.10 -11.78 -18.29
CA GLU A 27 4.40 -12.44 -18.14
C GLU A 27 4.51 -13.15 -16.80
N PHE A 28 4.16 -12.45 -15.72
CA PHE A 28 4.24 -12.99 -14.36
C PHE A 28 2.99 -13.79 -13.93
N ARG A 29 1.97 -13.89 -14.81
CA ARG A 29 0.69 -14.54 -14.52
C ARG A 29 0.07 -14.02 -13.23
N LEU A 30 0.09 -12.71 -13.06
CA LEU A 30 -0.54 -12.09 -11.90
C LEU A 30 -2.07 -12.14 -12.05
N PRO A 31 -2.84 -12.37 -10.98
CA PRO A 31 -4.30 -12.41 -11.05
C PRO A 31 -4.96 -11.04 -11.21
N GLY A 32 -4.16 -9.97 -11.18
CA GLY A 32 -4.60 -8.59 -11.32
C GLY A 32 -3.62 -7.59 -10.69
N ILE A 33 -4.12 -6.43 -10.37
CA ILE A 33 -3.33 -5.27 -9.91
C ILE A 33 -3.94 -4.61 -8.68
N GLU A 34 -3.15 -3.75 -8.02
CA GLU A 34 -3.59 -2.71 -7.11
C GLU A 34 -3.51 -1.36 -7.83
N LEU A 35 -4.55 -0.53 -7.72
CA LEU A 35 -4.64 0.73 -8.46
C LEU A 35 -4.34 1.92 -7.54
N ARG A 36 -3.30 2.71 -7.86
CA ARG A 36 -2.95 3.96 -7.16
C ARG A 36 -3.06 5.18 -8.07
N SER A 37 -2.69 5.04 -9.33
CA SER A 37 -2.86 6.06 -10.36
C SER A 37 -2.99 5.42 -11.75
N PHE A 38 -3.49 6.21 -12.71
CA PHE A 38 -3.65 5.76 -14.08
C PHE A 38 -3.59 6.94 -15.05
N ALA A 39 -2.93 6.78 -16.18
CA ALA A 39 -2.84 7.79 -17.26
C ALA A 39 -2.44 9.19 -16.73
N GLY A 40 -1.50 9.25 -15.79
CA GLY A 40 -1.00 10.48 -15.19
C GLY A 40 -1.93 11.11 -14.14
N ARG A 41 -3.03 10.45 -13.78
CA ARG A 41 -3.97 10.94 -12.75
C ARG A 41 -3.87 10.10 -11.48
N ALA A 42 -3.81 10.77 -10.32
CA ALA A 42 -3.93 10.11 -9.03
C ALA A 42 -5.32 9.49 -8.86
N PHE A 43 -5.45 8.47 -8.02
CA PHE A 43 -6.71 7.76 -7.79
C PHE A 43 -7.89 8.72 -7.53
N LYS A 44 -7.68 9.76 -6.71
CA LYS A 44 -8.70 10.76 -6.38
C LYS A 44 -9.17 11.61 -7.58
N ASP A 45 -8.40 11.65 -8.65
CA ASP A 45 -8.62 12.49 -9.85
C ASP A 45 -9.02 11.66 -11.07
N LEU A 46 -9.21 10.34 -10.93
CA LEU A 46 -9.68 9.47 -12.00
C LEU A 46 -11.06 9.93 -12.52
N THR A 47 -11.15 10.02 -13.83
CA THR A 47 -12.43 10.33 -14.50
C THR A 47 -13.29 9.07 -14.64
N ARG A 48 -14.57 9.25 -14.98
CA ARG A 48 -15.46 8.13 -15.28
C ARG A 48 -14.92 7.30 -16.46
N ASP A 49 -14.35 7.96 -17.48
CA ASP A 49 -13.79 7.29 -18.66
C ASP A 49 -12.55 6.45 -18.29
N ASP A 50 -11.70 6.95 -17.39
CA ASP A 50 -10.57 6.18 -16.87
C ASP A 50 -11.05 4.90 -16.19
N VAL A 51 -12.04 5.02 -15.30
CA VAL A 51 -12.60 3.88 -14.56
C VAL A 51 -13.26 2.88 -15.50
N THR A 52 -13.99 3.37 -16.52
CA THR A 52 -14.60 2.51 -17.55
C THR A 52 -13.52 1.78 -18.36
N THR A 53 -12.46 2.47 -18.74
CA THR A 53 -11.33 1.89 -19.47
C THR A 53 -10.66 0.79 -18.66
N LEU A 54 -10.40 1.05 -17.38
CA LEU A 54 -9.79 0.08 -16.46
C LEU A 54 -10.69 -1.14 -16.25
N ALA A 55 -11.99 -0.94 -16.05
CA ALA A 55 -12.95 -2.03 -15.89
C ALA A 55 -13.07 -2.90 -17.14
N ALA A 56 -13.10 -2.27 -18.33
CA ALA A 56 -13.13 -2.98 -19.61
C ALA A 56 -11.86 -3.80 -19.83
N ALA A 57 -10.69 -3.23 -19.55
CA ALA A 57 -9.42 -3.93 -19.66
C ALA A 57 -9.35 -5.13 -18.70
N ALA A 58 -9.77 -4.94 -17.44
CA ALA A 58 -9.81 -6.02 -16.46
C ALA A 58 -10.73 -7.16 -16.92
N GLY A 59 -11.91 -6.83 -17.44
CA GLY A 59 -12.85 -7.82 -17.97
C GLY A 59 -12.29 -8.59 -19.16
N ALA A 60 -11.61 -7.91 -20.11
CA ALA A 60 -11.00 -8.52 -21.27
C ALA A 60 -9.84 -9.46 -20.96
N GLU A 61 -9.07 -9.14 -19.91
CA GLU A 61 -7.88 -9.90 -19.49
C GLU A 61 -8.19 -10.93 -18.38
N GLY A 62 -9.37 -10.89 -17.79
CA GLY A 62 -9.70 -11.69 -16.61
C GLY A 62 -9.02 -11.23 -15.31
N TRP A 63 -8.63 -9.97 -15.23
CA TRP A 63 -7.98 -9.40 -14.03
C TRP A 63 -8.97 -9.07 -12.92
N ARG A 64 -8.40 -8.93 -11.71
CA ARG A 64 -9.09 -8.33 -10.58
C ARG A 64 -8.31 -7.12 -10.05
N PHE A 65 -9.04 -6.19 -9.43
CA PHE A 65 -8.43 -5.15 -8.62
C PHE A 65 -8.42 -5.62 -7.17
N PHE A 66 -7.22 -5.79 -6.59
CA PHE A 66 -7.03 -6.30 -5.24
C PHE A 66 -6.89 -5.21 -4.18
N GLY A 67 -6.79 -3.99 -4.61
CA GLY A 67 -6.76 -2.80 -3.78
C GLY A 67 -6.90 -1.53 -4.62
N CYS A 68 -7.50 -0.52 -4.01
CA CYS A 68 -7.51 0.85 -4.50
C CYS A 68 -6.78 1.74 -3.50
N ALA A 69 -5.59 2.20 -3.88
CA ALA A 69 -4.68 2.94 -3.02
C ALA A 69 -5.00 4.44 -3.05
N THR A 70 -5.78 4.90 -2.08
CA THR A 70 -6.22 6.30 -1.96
C THR A 70 -5.29 7.12 -1.08
N PRO A 71 -5.26 8.47 -1.19
CA PRO A 71 -4.53 9.34 -0.26
C PRO A 71 -5.34 9.66 1.00
N VAL A 72 -6.48 9.03 1.24
CA VAL A 72 -7.41 9.38 2.32
C VAL A 72 -6.70 9.43 3.66
N PHE A 73 -6.87 10.53 4.38
CA PHE A 73 -6.25 10.85 5.66
C PHE A 73 -4.71 10.96 5.66
N LYS A 74 -4.07 11.15 4.51
CA LYS A 74 -2.67 11.62 4.48
C LYS A 74 -2.65 13.16 4.58
N CYS A 75 -3.19 13.70 5.66
CA CYS A 75 -3.32 15.14 5.96
C CYS A 75 -3.16 15.38 7.46
N ALA A 76 -3.05 16.65 7.88
CA ALA A 76 -2.94 16.97 9.30
C ALA A 76 -4.26 16.69 10.03
N LEU A 77 -4.18 16.09 11.23
CA LEU A 77 -5.34 15.76 12.06
C LEU A 77 -6.09 17.02 12.57
N GLU A 78 -5.41 18.15 12.61
CA GLU A 78 -5.95 19.44 13.06
C GLU A 78 -6.62 20.24 11.92
N ASP A 79 -6.44 19.84 10.67
CA ASP A 79 -7.01 20.53 9.50
C ASP A 79 -8.41 19.99 9.17
N ALA A 80 -9.43 20.61 9.74
CA ALA A 80 -10.82 20.23 9.53
C ALA A 80 -11.26 20.35 8.06
N ASN A 81 -10.66 21.26 7.27
CA ASN A 81 -10.98 21.41 5.85
C ASN A 81 -10.38 20.27 5.04
N ALA A 82 -9.12 19.92 5.30
CA ALA A 82 -8.50 18.76 4.67
C ALA A 82 -9.25 17.46 5.04
N ILE A 83 -9.62 17.27 6.29
CA ILE A 83 -10.39 16.10 6.74
C ILE A 83 -11.70 15.98 5.98
N ARG A 84 -12.44 17.08 5.82
CA ARG A 84 -13.70 17.10 5.04
C ARG A 84 -13.44 16.71 3.58
N ALA A 85 -12.44 17.30 2.93
CA ALA A 85 -12.07 16.97 1.56
C ALA A 85 -11.67 15.49 1.42
N HIS A 86 -10.92 14.93 2.39
CA HIS A 86 -10.55 13.51 2.39
C HIS A 86 -11.75 12.56 2.58
N ARG A 87 -12.77 12.97 3.32
CA ARG A 87 -14.03 12.21 3.42
C ARG A 87 -14.78 12.20 2.08
N GLU A 88 -14.80 13.30 1.34
CA GLU A 88 -15.38 13.38 -0.01
C GLU A 88 -14.58 12.50 -1.00
N ILE A 89 -13.25 12.52 -0.92
CA ILE A 89 -12.40 11.60 -1.70
C ILE A 89 -12.78 10.15 -1.38
N PHE A 90 -12.94 9.80 -0.10
CA PHE A 90 -13.34 8.45 0.30
C PHE A 90 -14.69 8.03 -0.28
N GLN A 91 -15.71 8.89 -0.21
CA GLN A 91 -17.02 8.61 -0.79
C GLN A 91 -16.95 8.32 -2.30
N ARG A 92 -16.23 9.16 -3.06
CA ARG A 92 -15.99 8.92 -4.49
C ARG A 92 -15.20 7.62 -4.73
N SER A 93 -14.26 7.31 -3.85
CA SER A 93 -13.46 6.08 -3.93
C SER A 93 -14.30 4.81 -3.77
N LEU A 94 -15.35 4.85 -2.97
CA LEU A 94 -16.31 3.74 -2.85
C LEU A 94 -17.03 3.46 -4.19
N ASP A 95 -17.40 4.49 -4.93
CA ASP A 95 -18.04 4.34 -6.24
C ASP A 95 -17.07 3.74 -7.28
N VAL A 96 -15.83 4.22 -7.27
CA VAL A 96 -14.77 3.67 -8.14
C VAL A 96 -14.51 2.20 -7.79
N ALA A 97 -14.33 1.89 -6.51
CA ALA A 97 -14.06 0.52 -6.04
C ALA A 97 -15.20 -0.44 -6.44
N ARG A 98 -16.47 -0.01 -6.31
CA ARG A 98 -17.63 -0.81 -6.76
C ARG A 98 -17.61 -1.05 -8.26
N THR A 99 -17.31 -0.03 -9.06
CA THR A 99 -17.22 -0.15 -10.53
C THR A 99 -16.11 -1.10 -10.96
N LEU A 100 -14.99 -1.09 -10.23
CA LEU A 100 -13.85 -1.98 -10.47
C LEU A 100 -14.00 -3.35 -9.80
N ASN A 101 -15.10 -3.61 -9.10
CA ASN A 101 -15.30 -4.83 -8.30
C ASN A 101 -14.15 -5.10 -7.34
N CYS A 102 -13.66 -4.04 -6.67
CA CYS A 102 -12.59 -4.06 -5.69
C CYS A 102 -13.18 -3.91 -4.27
N ASP A 103 -12.84 -4.82 -3.37
CA ASP A 103 -13.37 -4.85 -2.01
C ASP A 103 -12.44 -4.25 -0.95
N LEU A 104 -11.32 -3.64 -1.34
CA LEU A 104 -10.35 -3.07 -0.43
C LEU A 104 -9.95 -1.63 -0.84
N LEU A 105 -10.20 -0.66 0.04
CA LEU A 105 -9.66 0.70 -0.07
C LEU A 105 -8.53 0.91 0.92
N ARG A 106 -7.34 1.27 0.41
CA ARG A 106 -6.23 1.70 1.24
C ARG A 106 -6.42 3.15 1.69
N ILE A 107 -6.19 3.39 2.98
CA ILE A 107 -6.17 4.72 3.60
C ILE A 107 -4.97 4.87 4.53
N PHE A 108 -4.78 6.09 5.07
CA PHE A 108 -3.79 6.41 6.10
C PHE A 108 -4.44 6.89 7.41
N THR A 109 -3.59 7.27 8.37
CA THR A 109 -4.01 7.68 9.73
C THR A 109 -3.49 9.06 10.10
N PHE A 110 -3.62 10.02 9.22
CA PHE A 110 -3.12 11.38 9.38
C PHE A 110 -1.59 11.49 9.43
N LEU A 111 -1.06 12.70 9.21
CA LEU A 111 0.37 12.97 9.25
C LEU A 111 0.93 12.79 10.65
N ARG A 112 2.14 12.24 10.71
CA ARG A 112 2.84 11.92 11.95
C ARG A 112 3.11 13.17 12.77
N GLN A 113 2.91 13.03 14.08
CA GLN A 113 3.22 14.03 15.08
C GLN A 113 4.02 13.38 16.21
N PRO A 114 4.70 14.17 17.06
CA PRO A 114 5.29 13.66 18.29
C PRO A 114 4.24 12.92 19.13
N ASN A 115 4.66 11.83 19.79
CA ASN A 115 3.79 10.99 20.63
C ASN A 115 2.54 10.48 19.90
N PRO A 116 2.70 9.67 18.83
CA PRO A 116 1.57 9.21 18.00
C PRO A 116 0.52 8.40 18.78
N LEU A 117 0.90 7.75 19.88
CA LEU A 117 0.01 6.97 20.75
C LEU A 117 -0.57 7.78 21.92
N GLU A 118 -0.47 9.10 21.91
CA GLU A 118 -1.10 9.95 22.92
C GLU A 118 -2.62 9.70 22.94
N PRO A 119 -3.24 9.40 24.11
CA PRO A 119 -4.61 8.87 24.19
C PRO A 119 -5.67 9.75 23.54
N GLN A 120 -5.60 11.06 23.70
CA GLN A 120 -6.58 11.98 23.13
C GLN A 120 -6.47 12.03 21.60
N ARG A 121 -5.24 11.94 21.07
CA ARG A 121 -4.99 11.87 19.64
C ARG A 121 -5.52 10.56 19.05
N LEU A 122 -5.23 9.45 19.71
CA LEU A 122 -5.71 8.13 19.31
C LEU A 122 -7.24 8.06 19.28
N GLN A 123 -7.91 8.65 20.28
CA GLN A 123 -9.37 8.76 20.30
C GLN A 123 -9.89 9.53 19.07
N ARG A 124 -9.34 10.71 18.76
CA ARG A 124 -9.75 11.52 17.60
C ARG A 124 -9.52 10.78 16.28
N VAL A 125 -8.39 10.09 16.13
CA VAL A 125 -8.11 9.25 14.94
C VAL A 125 -9.18 8.17 14.81
N THR A 126 -9.49 7.47 15.89
CA THR A 126 -10.51 6.41 15.92
C THR A 126 -11.89 6.96 15.53
N GLU A 127 -12.30 8.11 16.05
CA GLU A 127 -13.57 8.77 15.70
C GLU A 127 -13.66 9.07 14.19
N HIS A 128 -12.60 9.61 13.59
CA HIS A 128 -12.57 9.87 12.16
C HIS A 128 -12.63 8.59 11.33
N LEU A 129 -11.94 7.53 11.73
CA LEU A 129 -11.94 6.22 11.07
C LEU A 129 -13.32 5.54 11.17
N LEU A 130 -13.96 5.59 12.34
CA LEU A 130 -15.34 5.11 12.51
C LEU A 130 -16.33 5.85 11.61
N GLY A 131 -16.10 7.16 11.39
CA GLY A 131 -16.87 7.93 10.41
C GLY A 131 -16.72 7.42 8.98
N LEU A 132 -15.55 6.89 8.56
CA LEU A 132 -15.37 6.24 7.26
C LEU A 132 -16.05 4.85 7.23
N VAL A 133 -15.99 4.11 8.33
CA VAL A 133 -16.71 2.82 8.45
C VAL A 133 -18.20 3.00 8.21
N GLY A 134 -18.81 4.03 8.82
CA GLY A 134 -20.22 4.36 8.58
C GLY A 134 -20.51 4.70 7.11
N LEU A 135 -19.63 5.44 6.43
CA LEU A 135 -19.78 5.74 4.99
C LEU A 135 -19.69 4.48 4.10
N ALA A 136 -18.90 3.48 4.53
CA ALA A 136 -18.71 2.24 3.79
C ALA A 136 -19.70 1.13 4.14
N GLU A 137 -20.66 1.36 5.06
CA GLU A 137 -21.49 0.31 5.67
C GLU A 137 -22.16 -0.63 4.66
N ASN A 138 -22.74 -0.08 3.60
CA ASN A 138 -23.46 -0.86 2.58
C ASN A 138 -22.70 -1.01 1.25
N SER A 139 -21.41 -0.74 1.25
CA SER A 139 -20.60 -0.75 0.01
C SER A 139 -20.02 -2.12 -0.35
N GLY A 140 -19.93 -3.04 0.61
CA GLY A 140 -19.14 -4.28 0.47
C GLY A 140 -17.63 -4.06 0.51
N VAL A 141 -17.17 -2.81 0.69
CA VAL A 141 -15.75 -2.44 0.68
C VAL A 141 -15.19 -2.44 2.10
N ARG A 142 -14.05 -3.07 2.28
CA ARG A 142 -13.25 -3.04 3.52
C ARG A 142 -12.24 -1.91 3.48
N ILE A 143 -11.82 -1.45 4.63
CA ILE A 143 -10.83 -0.40 4.80
C ILE A 143 -9.50 -1.01 5.22
N GLY A 144 -8.47 -0.82 4.41
CA GLY A 144 -7.09 -1.19 4.74
C GLY A 144 -6.30 0.04 5.19
N ILE A 145 -5.81 0.03 6.42
CA ILE A 145 -4.90 1.06 6.93
C ILE A 145 -3.47 0.64 6.62
N GLU A 146 -2.77 1.42 5.81
CA GLU A 146 -1.34 1.20 5.55
C GLU A 146 -0.49 1.84 6.65
N ASN A 147 0.51 1.09 7.16
CA ASN A 147 1.55 1.70 7.96
C ASN A 147 2.48 2.50 7.05
N GLU A 148 2.62 3.78 7.36
CA GLU A 148 3.40 4.73 6.55
C GLU A 148 4.22 5.63 7.48
N HIS A 149 5.54 5.76 7.21
CA HIS A 149 6.47 6.48 8.08
C HIS A 149 6.08 7.94 8.33
N SER A 150 5.44 8.57 7.36
CA SER A 150 4.95 9.95 7.48
C SER A 150 3.59 10.08 8.17
N CYS A 151 2.98 8.96 8.58
CA CYS A 151 1.68 8.90 9.22
C CYS A 151 1.76 8.49 10.69
N LEU A 152 0.66 8.63 11.44
CA LEU A 152 0.59 8.26 12.86
C LEU A 152 0.79 6.75 13.07
N THR A 153 0.33 5.92 12.14
CA THR A 153 0.61 4.48 12.16
C THR A 153 1.79 4.16 11.26
N ALA A 154 2.98 4.04 11.81
CA ALA A 154 4.19 3.67 11.07
C ALA A 154 4.79 2.35 11.55
N THR A 155 4.51 1.94 12.79
CA THR A 155 4.99 0.70 13.41
C THR A 155 3.83 -0.25 13.72
N VAL A 156 4.17 -1.52 14.00
CA VAL A 156 3.16 -2.51 14.38
C VAL A 156 2.45 -2.17 15.70
N ASP A 157 3.15 -1.54 16.65
CA ASP A 157 2.57 -1.12 17.93
C ASP A 157 1.50 -0.03 17.70
N GLU A 158 1.83 0.96 16.87
CA GLU A 158 0.90 2.03 16.50
C GLU A 158 -0.30 1.48 15.70
N MET A 159 -0.06 0.54 14.78
CA MET A 159 -1.11 -0.12 14.02
C MET A 159 -2.06 -0.88 14.93
N GLN A 160 -1.55 -1.68 15.88
CA GLN A 160 -2.39 -2.40 16.83
C GLN A 160 -3.23 -1.45 17.70
N ALA A 161 -2.63 -0.35 18.17
CA ALA A 161 -3.33 0.63 18.99
C ALA A 161 -4.52 1.27 18.25
N VAL A 162 -4.33 1.65 16.98
CA VAL A 162 -5.41 2.20 16.15
C VAL A 162 -6.47 1.14 15.84
N LEU A 163 -6.07 -0.07 15.46
CA LEU A 163 -7.00 -1.14 15.11
C LEU A 163 -7.84 -1.61 16.30
N ALA A 164 -7.37 -1.48 17.53
CA ALA A 164 -8.10 -1.92 18.73
C ALA A 164 -9.47 -1.25 18.88
N GLY A 165 -9.63 -0.01 18.42
CA GLY A 165 -10.90 0.75 18.49
C GLY A 165 -11.83 0.58 17.28
N LEU A 166 -11.50 -0.34 16.32
CA LEU A 166 -12.19 -0.44 15.03
C LEU A 166 -12.77 -1.84 14.79
N PRO A 167 -13.91 -1.97 14.07
CA PRO A 167 -14.53 -3.26 13.79
C PRO A 167 -13.62 -4.15 12.95
N ALA A 168 -13.39 -5.38 13.42
CA ALA A 168 -12.36 -6.27 12.88
C ALA A 168 -12.67 -6.83 11.50
N ASP A 169 -13.94 -6.96 11.17
CA ASP A 169 -14.44 -7.44 9.89
C ASP A 169 -14.41 -6.36 8.78
N ARG A 170 -14.34 -5.09 9.18
CA ARG A 170 -14.42 -3.94 8.26
C ARG A 170 -13.10 -3.21 8.06
N VAL A 171 -12.24 -3.18 9.10
CA VAL A 171 -10.98 -2.44 9.08
C VAL A 171 -9.82 -3.37 9.43
N GLY A 172 -8.77 -3.37 8.63
CA GLY A 172 -7.56 -4.14 8.87
C GLY A 172 -6.30 -3.41 8.43
N ALA A 173 -5.16 -4.06 8.64
CA ALA A 173 -3.86 -3.55 8.23
C ALA A 173 -3.56 -3.89 6.77
N ILE A 174 -2.98 -2.94 6.06
CA ILE A 174 -2.11 -3.17 4.92
C ILE A 174 -0.70 -3.01 5.48
N TRP A 175 0.03 -4.11 5.58
CA TRP A 175 1.34 -4.11 6.23
C TRP A 175 2.46 -3.96 5.23
N ASP A 176 3.22 -2.88 5.34
CA ASP A 176 4.47 -2.65 4.63
C ASP A 176 5.64 -2.66 5.63
N PRO A 177 6.38 -3.75 5.77
CA PRO A 177 7.51 -3.81 6.68
C PRO A 177 8.61 -2.81 6.30
N CYS A 178 8.79 -2.49 5.04
CA CYS A 178 9.81 -1.55 4.59
C CYS A 178 9.55 -0.12 5.09
N ASN A 179 8.29 0.30 5.22
CA ASN A 179 7.95 1.64 5.73
C ASN A 179 8.48 1.87 7.16
N VAL A 180 8.67 0.82 7.95
CA VAL A 180 9.25 0.92 9.30
C VAL A 180 10.72 1.38 9.27
N LEU A 181 11.46 1.03 8.21
CA LEU A 181 12.87 1.41 8.05
C LEU A 181 13.06 2.93 7.89
N TYR A 182 12.01 3.63 7.44
CA TYR A 182 12.01 5.09 7.28
C TYR A 182 11.64 5.84 8.57
N VAL A 183 11.31 5.14 9.66
CA VAL A 183 10.96 5.77 10.95
C VAL A 183 12.22 5.95 11.80
N PRO A 184 12.65 7.19 12.11
CA PRO A 184 13.83 7.43 12.92
C PRO A 184 13.71 6.75 14.30
N GLY A 185 14.72 5.96 14.66
CA GLY A 185 14.79 5.30 15.97
C GLY A 185 13.85 4.09 16.15
N ALA A 186 13.02 3.75 15.16
CA ALA A 186 12.24 2.52 15.24
C ALA A 186 13.13 1.27 15.15
N ARG A 187 12.72 0.20 15.85
CA ARG A 187 13.33 -1.10 15.63
C ARG A 187 13.08 -1.55 14.19
N PRO A 188 14.01 -2.30 13.58
CA PRO A 188 13.75 -2.92 12.28
C PRO A 188 12.49 -3.79 12.29
N PRO A 189 11.77 -3.90 11.16
CA PRO A 189 10.65 -4.81 11.05
C PRO A 189 11.13 -6.25 11.21
N VAL A 190 10.34 -7.06 11.87
CA VAL A 190 10.60 -8.50 12.01
C VAL A 190 9.41 -9.29 11.51
N ALA A 191 9.64 -10.49 11.01
CA ALA A 191 8.57 -11.34 10.47
C ALA A 191 7.45 -11.62 11.49
N GLY A 192 7.77 -11.65 12.79
CA GLY A 192 6.79 -11.80 13.86
C GLY A 192 5.75 -10.68 13.97
N ASP A 193 5.99 -9.50 13.36
CA ASP A 193 5.01 -8.42 13.32
C ASP A 193 3.74 -8.83 12.57
N VAL A 194 3.87 -9.67 11.55
CA VAL A 194 2.75 -10.30 10.83
C VAL A 194 1.83 -11.08 11.78
N THR A 195 2.42 -11.88 12.67
CA THR A 195 1.67 -12.67 13.65
C THR A 195 0.90 -11.79 14.64
N ARG A 196 1.48 -10.64 15.00
CA ARG A 196 0.86 -9.66 15.88
C ARG A 196 -0.39 -9.00 15.27
N LEU A 197 -0.42 -8.83 13.94
CA LEU A 197 -1.60 -8.35 13.22
C LEU A 197 -2.66 -9.44 13.06
N GLY A 198 -2.26 -10.70 12.93
CA GLY A 198 -3.15 -11.85 12.89
C GLY A 198 -4.28 -11.72 11.86
N PRO A 199 -5.54 -11.96 12.23
CA PRO A 199 -6.69 -11.88 11.31
C PRO A 199 -7.01 -10.46 10.84
N ARG A 200 -6.38 -9.44 11.45
CA ARG A 200 -6.50 -8.04 11.02
C ARG A 200 -5.57 -7.70 9.85
N LEU A 201 -4.69 -8.59 9.41
CA LEU A 201 -3.85 -8.42 8.24
C LEU A 201 -4.65 -8.68 6.96
N PHE A 202 -5.07 -7.64 6.27
CA PHE A 202 -5.86 -7.74 5.05
C PHE A 202 -5.01 -7.83 3.79
N HIS A 203 -3.86 -7.13 3.77
CA HIS A 203 -3.01 -7.00 2.61
C HIS A 203 -1.55 -6.78 3.02
N VAL A 204 -0.60 -7.08 2.12
CA VAL A 204 0.84 -6.84 2.36
C VAL A 204 1.44 -6.13 1.17
N HIS A 205 2.13 -5.02 1.42
CA HIS A 205 3.00 -4.39 0.43
C HIS A 205 4.41 -4.96 0.52
N VAL A 206 4.99 -5.25 -0.63
CA VAL A 206 6.35 -5.79 -0.76
C VAL A 206 7.25 -4.70 -1.31
N LYS A 207 8.13 -4.22 -0.47
CA LYS A 207 9.12 -3.19 -0.76
C LYS A 207 10.39 -3.48 0.03
N ASP A 208 11.53 -2.96 -0.40
CA ASP A 208 12.77 -3.14 0.33
C ASP A 208 13.61 -1.86 0.36
N ALA A 209 14.41 -1.68 1.40
CA ALA A 209 15.26 -0.52 1.61
C ALA A 209 16.42 -0.85 2.52
N VAL A 210 17.45 0.01 2.51
CA VAL A 210 18.52 0.03 3.51
C VAL A 210 18.48 1.34 4.28
N ARG A 211 18.66 1.27 5.60
CA ARG A 211 18.78 2.46 6.43
C ARG A 211 20.09 3.18 6.14
N ARG A 212 20.04 4.50 6.18
CA ARG A 212 21.20 5.36 5.99
C ARG A 212 21.32 6.35 7.15
N PRO A 213 22.53 6.80 7.49
CA PRO A 213 22.72 7.88 8.44
C PRO A 213 21.85 9.07 8.04
N VAL A 214 21.12 9.62 9.00
CA VAL A 214 20.24 10.77 8.77
C VAL A 214 21.10 12.01 8.65
N ALA A 215 21.11 12.63 7.49
CA ALA A 215 21.51 14.05 7.39
C ALA A 215 20.33 14.93 7.85
N PRO A 216 20.55 16.11 8.43
CA PRO A 216 19.46 17.01 8.80
C PRO A 216 18.51 17.22 7.60
N GLY A 217 17.23 16.78 7.73
CA GLY A 217 16.22 16.88 6.68
C GLY A 217 16.21 15.75 5.64
N GLY A 218 17.08 14.72 5.75
CA GLY A 218 17.13 13.57 4.83
C GLY A 218 16.22 12.40 5.21
N LEU A 219 15.98 11.48 4.27
CA LEU A 219 15.32 10.21 4.53
C LEU A 219 16.23 9.28 5.34
N CYS A 220 15.64 8.53 6.28
CA CYS A 220 16.36 7.53 7.10
C CYS A 220 16.73 6.27 6.31
N ALA A 221 16.15 6.03 5.15
CA ALA A 221 16.37 4.85 4.34
C ALA A 221 16.38 5.19 2.85
N ALA A 222 16.91 4.27 2.05
CA ALA A 222 16.89 4.34 0.59
C ALA A 222 16.34 3.05 0.01
N GLY A 223 15.44 3.13 -0.98
CA GLY A 223 14.87 1.99 -1.66
C GLY A 223 15.92 1.09 -2.29
N MET A 224 15.70 -0.22 -2.20
CA MET A 224 16.55 -1.27 -2.76
C MET A 224 15.69 -2.29 -3.52
N PRO A 225 16.29 -3.07 -4.43
CA PRO A 225 15.60 -4.23 -4.99
C PRO A 225 15.14 -5.17 -3.88
N VAL A 226 13.98 -5.78 -4.03
CA VAL A 226 13.47 -6.78 -3.10
C VAL A 226 14.50 -7.89 -2.87
N GLY A 227 14.78 -8.19 -1.60
CA GLY A 227 15.75 -9.19 -1.17
C GLY A 227 17.19 -8.71 -1.07
N VAL A 228 17.46 -7.42 -1.37
CA VAL A 228 18.78 -6.80 -1.26
C VAL A 228 18.85 -5.79 -0.10
N GLY A 229 17.70 -5.36 0.40
CA GLY A 229 17.59 -4.45 1.54
C GLY A 229 17.62 -5.15 2.90
N GLU A 230 17.07 -4.47 3.91
CA GLU A 230 17.05 -4.92 5.30
C GLU A 230 15.77 -5.67 5.69
N VAL A 231 14.76 -5.76 4.80
CA VAL A 231 13.56 -6.57 5.07
C VAL A 231 13.88 -8.04 4.80
N ASP A 232 13.86 -8.86 5.84
CA ASP A 232 14.03 -10.33 5.66
C ASP A 232 12.75 -10.92 5.02
N TRP A 233 12.62 -10.77 3.70
CA TRP A 233 11.49 -11.29 2.94
C TRP A 233 11.35 -12.80 3.03
N ARG A 234 12.45 -13.54 3.17
CA ARG A 234 12.40 -14.99 3.39
C ARG A 234 11.69 -15.35 4.70
N ALA A 235 12.04 -14.68 5.79
CA ALA A 235 11.39 -14.88 7.08
C ALA A 235 9.92 -14.40 7.05
N HIS A 236 9.64 -13.25 6.44
CA HIS A 236 8.26 -12.73 6.32
C HIS A 236 7.35 -13.67 5.53
N LEU A 237 7.78 -14.17 4.38
CA LEU A 237 7.02 -15.12 3.57
C LEU A 237 6.77 -16.43 4.31
N ARG A 238 7.77 -16.93 5.05
CA ARG A 238 7.62 -18.15 5.87
C ARG A 238 6.58 -17.95 6.98
N VAL A 239 6.60 -16.82 7.68
CA VAL A 239 5.62 -16.54 8.74
C VAL A 239 4.23 -16.33 8.16
N LEU A 240 4.08 -15.63 7.04
CA LEU A 240 2.80 -15.49 6.32
C LEU A 240 2.22 -16.86 5.95
N GLN A 241 3.05 -17.77 5.44
CA GLN A 241 2.64 -19.14 5.13
C GLN A 241 2.19 -19.91 6.38
N GLN A 242 2.99 -19.86 7.44
CA GLN A 242 2.70 -20.56 8.71
C GLN A 242 1.46 -20.03 9.42
N SER A 243 1.20 -18.71 9.31
CA SER A 243 -0.01 -18.08 9.87
C SER A 243 -1.29 -18.36 9.08
N GLY A 244 -1.17 -19.03 7.92
CA GLY A 244 -2.32 -19.31 7.05
C GLY A 244 -2.84 -18.07 6.31
N TYR A 245 -2.05 -17.03 6.16
CA TYR A 245 -2.44 -15.83 5.41
C TYR A 245 -2.85 -16.19 3.97
N ARG A 246 -3.96 -15.62 3.50
CA ARG A 246 -4.56 -15.88 2.18
C ARG A 246 -4.76 -14.61 1.35
N GLY A 247 -4.33 -13.47 1.87
CA GLY A 247 -4.37 -12.19 1.14
C GLY A 247 -3.30 -12.09 0.06
N MET A 248 -3.25 -10.95 -0.59
CA MET A 248 -2.31 -10.67 -1.67
C MET A 248 -1.01 -10.08 -1.12
N LEU A 249 0.06 -10.33 -1.88
CA LEU A 249 1.36 -9.68 -1.73
C LEU A 249 1.51 -8.71 -2.92
N SER A 250 1.34 -7.42 -2.67
CA SER A 250 1.40 -6.37 -3.70
C SER A 250 2.78 -5.74 -3.76
N LEU A 251 3.47 -5.90 -4.88
CA LEU A 251 4.75 -5.24 -5.07
C LEU A 251 4.57 -3.72 -5.17
N GLU A 252 5.27 -3.00 -4.31
CA GLU A 252 5.46 -1.55 -4.35
C GLU A 252 6.95 -1.25 -4.49
N THR A 253 7.45 -1.22 -5.72
CA THR A 253 8.89 -1.30 -6.00
C THR A 253 9.70 -0.16 -5.37
N HIS A 254 9.30 1.09 -5.52
CA HIS A 254 9.96 2.33 -5.06
C HIS A 254 11.49 2.40 -5.33
N TRP A 255 12.07 1.36 -5.86
CA TRP A 255 13.46 1.31 -6.32
C TRP A 255 13.50 1.44 -7.85
N ARG A 256 14.57 2.04 -8.37
CA ARG A 256 14.81 2.18 -9.81
C ARG A 256 16.25 1.87 -10.12
N ILE A 257 16.50 1.30 -11.31
CA ILE A 257 17.85 0.98 -11.82
C ILE A 257 18.66 2.28 -11.93
N GLU A 258 18.05 3.32 -12.47
CA GLU A 258 18.66 4.64 -12.59
C GLU A 258 18.08 5.59 -11.54
N LYS A 259 18.88 6.59 -11.12
CA LYS A 259 18.40 7.61 -10.19
C LYS A 259 17.24 8.38 -10.82
N ILE A 260 16.13 8.46 -10.10
CA ILE A 260 14.98 9.27 -10.52
C ILE A 260 15.40 10.74 -10.53
N ASP A 261 15.06 11.45 -11.59
CA ASP A 261 15.20 12.91 -11.66
C ASP A 261 14.34 13.55 -10.56
N GLU A 262 14.98 14.44 -9.77
CA GLU A 262 14.31 15.11 -8.65
C GLU A 262 13.09 15.94 -9.10
N SER A 263 13.09 16.43 -10.34
CA SER A 263 11.94 17.15 -10.91
C SER A 263 10.68 16.28 -11.03
N LEU A 264 10.84 14.96 -11.21
CA LEU A 264 9.75 14.01 -11.32
C LEU A 264 9.10 13.71 -9.97
N LEU A 265 9.83 13.89 -8.84
CA LEU A 265 9.31 13.62 -7.49
C LEU A 265 8.15 14.57 -7.11
N HIS A 266 8.05 15.71 -7.77
CA HIS A 266 6.99 16.70 -7.55
C HIS A 266 5.76 16.52 -8.46
N LEU A 267 5.84 15.60 -9.43
CA LEU A 267 4.72 15.32 -10.31
C LEU A 267 3.64 14.51 -9.57
N PRO A 268 2.35 14.83 -9.78
CA PRO A 268 1.26 14.08 -9.17
C PRO A 268 1.15 12.67 -9.76
N ALA A 269 0.35 11.83 -9.12
CA ALA A 269 -0.08 10.54 -9.65
C ALA A 269 1.04 9.52 -9.89
N GLY A 270 2.04 9.48 -9.03
CA GLY A 270 3.06 8.44 -9.08
C GLY A 270 3.97 8.45 -10.32
N HIS A 271 3.98 9.53 -11.12
CA HIS A 271 4.83 9.63 -12.31
C HIS A 271 6.30 9.32 -12.06
N ALA A 272 6.83 9.78 -10.91
CA ALA A 272 8.20 9.47 -10.52
C ALA A 272 8.45 7.96 -10.41
N PHE A 273 7.45 7.23 -9.91
CA PHE A 273 7.55 5.78 -9.73
C PHE A 273 7.31 4.99 -11.02
N SER A 274 6.66 5.59 -12.02
CA SER A 274 6.50 4.97 -13.34
C SER A 274 7.74 5.07 -14.23
N HIS A 275 8.65 6.04 -13.95
CA HIS A 275 9.88 6.18 -14.72
C HIS A 275 10.83 5.01 -14.43
N GLY A 276 11.18 4.23 -15.46
CA GLY A 276 11.97 3.00 -15.30
C GLY A 276 11.31 1.91 -14.45
N GLY A 277 10.01 2.04 -14.17
CA GLY A 277 9.26 1.19 -13.27
C GLY A 277 9.10 -0.24 -13.77
N ASP A 278 8.86 -0.42 -15.05
CA ASP A 278 8.67 -1.74 -15.67
C ASP A 278 9.88 -2.66 -15.43
N ALA A 279 11.08 -2.20 -15.79
CA ALA A 279 12.31 -2.98 -15.61
C ALA A 279 12.60 -3.27 -14.13
N ALA A 280 12.44 -2.29 -13.25
CA ALA A 280 12.66 -2.45 -11.82
C ALA A 280 11.65 -3.42 -11.20
N SER A 281 10.38 -3.34 -11.59
CA SER A 281 9.32 -4.22 -11.11
C SER A 281 9.54 -5.67 -11.55
N ARG A 282 10.00 -5.91 -12.77
CA ARG A 282 10.36 -7.26 -13.26
C ARG A 282 11.46 -7.88 -12.42
N ILE A 283 12.54 -7.13 -12.14
CA ILE A 283 13.65 -7.60 -11.28
C ILE A 283 13.12 -7.97 -9.90
N CYS A 284 12.32 -7.11 -9.28
CA CYS A 284 11.78 -7.36 -7.95
C CYS A 284 10.80 -8.56 -7.92
N LEU A 285 9.93 -8.72 -8.94
CA LEU A 285 9.03 -9.87 -9.02
C LEU A 285 9.78 -11.18 -9.23
N HIS A 286 10.81 -11.21 -10.06
CA HIS A 286 11.66 -12.40 -10.23
C HIS A 286 12.31 -12.78 -8.91
N THR A 287 12.91 -11.82 -8.21
CA THR A 287 13.56 -12.08 -6.91
C THR A 287 12.56 -12.56 -5.86
N LEU A 288 11.39 -11.90 -5.75
CA LEU A 288 10.36 -12.28 -4.80
C LEU A 288 9.87 -13.73 -5.03
N LYS A 289 9.62 -14.10 -6.29
CA LYS A 289 9.24 -15.48 -6.67
C LYS A 289 10.34 -16.48 -6.35
N ALA A 290 11.59 -16.15 -6.69
CA ALA A 290 12.72 -17.01 -6.37
C ALA A 290 12.91 -17.23 -4.86
N ILE A 291 12.72 -16.19 -4.03
CA ILE A 291 12.73 -16.32 -2.56
C ILE A 291 11.61 -17.28 -2.12
N ALA A 292 10.42 -17.12 -2.65
CA ALA A 292 9.26 -17.93 -2.28
C ALA A 292 9.38 -19.41 -2.69
N GLU A 293 9.96 -19.68 -3.86
CA GLU A 293 10.18 -21.04 -4.35
C GLU A 293 11.22 -21.80 -3.53
N ASN A 294 12.07 -21.09 -2.80
CA ASN A 294 13.17 -21.63 -1.98
C ASN A 294 12.89 -21.54 -0.45
N LEU A 295 11.62 -21.49 -0.04
CA LEU A 295 11.23 -21.56 1.36
C LEU A 295 11.17 -22.98 1.88
#